data_6c9618fcaf82dc1d1f87eea259eb606f
#
_entry.id   6c9618fcaf82dc1d1f87eea259eb606f
#
_cell.length_a   1.000
_cell.length_b   1.000
_cell.length_c   1.000
_cell.angle_alpha   90.00
_cell.angle_beta   90.00
_cell.angle_gamma   90.00
#
_symmetry.space_group_name_H-M   'P 1'
#
loop_
_entity.id
_entity.type
_entity.pdbx_description
1 polymer ?
#
loop_
_entity_poly.entity_id
_entity_poly.type
_entity_poly.pdbx_seq_one_letter_code
_entity_poly.pdbx_strand_id
1 'polypeptide(L)'
;MSDILVVEDEAIIRTALKRLLERHHYQVAEAGSVSEACERHNLDNFDLIISDLRLPGEPGTELIRRAANTPVLIMTSYASLRSAVDSMKLGAVDYIAKPFDHDEMVETVQRIIASGSSARATAQNIR
;
A
#
# COMPACT_ATOMS: atom_id res chain seq x y z
N MET A 1 -12.14 -9.28 -7.90
CA MET A 1 -12.04 -8.34 -6.75
C MET A 1 -10.57 -8.18 -6.39
N SER A 2 -10.15 -6.94 -6.23
CA SER A 2 -8.73 -6.66 -5.94
C SER A 2 -8.40 -6.87 -4.47
N ASP A 3 -7.19 -7.35 -4.22
CA ASP A 3 -6.71 -7.64 -2.87
C ASP A 3 -5.70 -6.59 -2.44
N ILE A 4 -5.91 -6.03 -1.26
CA ILE A 4 -5.04 -5.00 -0.67
C ILE A 4 -4.54 -5.47 0.68
N LEU A 5 -3.24 -5.30 0.93
CA LEU A 5 -2.66 -5.52 2.25
C LEU A 5 -2.42 -4.17 2.92
N VAL A 6 -2.93 -4.00 4.14
CA VAL A 6 -2.71 -2.79 4.94
C VAL A 6 -1.74 -3.12 6.06
N VAL A 7 -0.61 -2.43 6.11
CA VAL A 7 0.42 -2.63 7.14
C VAL A 7 0.48 -1.37 7.99
N GLU A 8 -0.03 -1.46 9.20
CA GLU A 8 -0.16 -0.33 10.13
C GLU A 8 -0.20 -0.87 11.55
N ASP A 9 0.65 -0.35 12.42
CA ASP A 9 0.71 -0.84 13.80
C ASP A 9 -0.42 -0.30 14.69
N GLU A 10 -1.00 0.85 14.34
CA GLU A 10 -2.12 1.40 15.11
C GLU A 10 -3.42 0.75 14.68
N ALA A 11 -3.99 -0.06 15.57
CA ALA A 11 -5.18 -0.85 15.24
C ALA A 11 -6.38 0.01 14.80
N ILE A 12 -6.55 1.19 15.41
CA ILE A 12 -7.66 2.07 15.08
C ILE A 12 -7.57 2.55 13.64
N ILE A 13 -6.39 3.00 13.23
CA ILE A 13 -6.16 3.47 11.85
C ILE A 13 -6.28 2.32 10.87
N ARG A 14 -5.68 1.16 11.21
CA ARG A 14 -5.72 -0.02 10.37
C ARG A 14 -7.15 -0.48 10.11
N THR A 15 -7.96 -0.56 11.16
CA THR A 15 -9.36 -0.97 11.06
C THR A 15 -10.18 0.04 10.24
N ALA A 16 -9.96 1.34 10.48
CA ALA A 16 -10.68 2.37 9.74
C ALA A 16 -10.37 2.30 8.25
N LEU A 17 -9.11 2.12 7.91
CA LEU A 17 -8.70 2.01 6.50
C LEU A 17 -9.27 0.76 5.86
N LYS A 18 -9.23 -0.37 6.59
CA LYS A 18 -9.81 -1.62 6.10
C LYS A 18 -11.29 -1.45 5.76
N ARG A 19 -12.06 -0.86 6.68
CA ARG A 19 -13.48 -0.64 6.46
C ARG A 19 -13.76 0.28 5.28
N LEU A 20 -12.97 1.33 5.15
CA LEU A 20 -13.11 2.25 4.03
C LEU A 20 -12.93 1.52 2.69
N LEU A 21 -11.88 0.74 2.59
CA LEU A 21 -11.57 0.02 1.35
C LEU A 21 -12.58 -1.09 1.07
N GLU A 22 -13.04 -1.80 2.09
CA GLU A 22 -14.05 -2.84 1.92
C GLU A 22 -15.37 -2.28 1.40
N ARG A 23 -15.72 -1.05 1.78
CA ARG A 23 -16.91 -0.39 1.26
C ARG A 23 -16.80 -0.11 -0.24
N HIS A 24 -15.59 -0.07 -0.76
CA HIS A 24 -15.34 0.13 -2.19
C HIS A 24 -15.02 -1.19 -2.90
N HIS A 25 -15.43 -2.30 -2.29
CA HIS A 25 -15.37 -3.63 -2.89
C HIS A 25 -13.95 -4.20 -3.04
N TYR A 26 -13.03 -3.81 -2.17
CA TYR A 26 -11.71 -4.43 -2.10
C TYR A 26 -11.69 -5.49 -1.01
N GLN A 27 -10.89 -6.53 -1.20
CA GLN A 27 -10.59 -7.47 -0.14
C GLN A 27 -9.35 -6.98 0.58
N VAL A 28 -9.41 -6.89 1.91
CA VAL A 28 -8.33 -6.27 2.67
C VAL A 28 -7.79 -7.25 3.71
N ALA A 29 -6.48 -7.48 3.66
CA ALA A 29 -5.75 -8.20 4.68
C ALA A 29 -4.98 -7.19 5.53
N GLU A 30 -4.58 -7.58 6.72
CA GLU A 30 -3.95 -6.69 7.69
C GLU A 30 -2.66 -7.27 8.23
N ALA A 31 -1.73 -6.37 8.59
CA ALA A 31 -0.54 -6.73 9.34
C ALA A 31 -0.12 -5.51 10.17
N GLY A 32 0.50 -5.76 11.31
CA GLY A 32 0.95 -4.70 12.21
C GLY A 32 2.41 -4.33 12.05
N SER A 33 3.16 -5.07 11.24
CA SER A 33 4.58 -4.82 11.02
C SER A 33 5.02 -5.46 9.71
N VAL A 34 6.22 -5.10 9.27
CA VAL A 34 6.81 -5.71 8.06
C VAL A 34 7.02 -7.21 8.28
N SER A 35 7.52 -7.60 9.45
CA SER A 35 7.71 -9.02 9.78
C SER A 35 6.42 -9.81 9.70
N GLU A 36 5.37 -9.28 10.30
CA GLU A 36 4.07 -9.95 10.28
C GLU A 36 3.54 -10.09 8.86
N ALA A 37 3.68 -9.02 8.07
CA ALA A 37 3.25 -9.05 6.67
C ALA A 37 3.94 -10.16 5.90
N CYS A 38 5.25 -10.28 6.07
CA CYS A 38 6.03 -11.27 5.35
C CYS A 38 5.78 -12.70 5.83
N GLU A 39 5.53 -12.88 7.13
CA GLU A 39 5.29 -14.20 7.71
C GLU A 39 3.90 -14.74 7.41
N ARG A 40 2.90 -13.87 7.41
CA ARG A 40 1.50 -14.30 7.29
C ARG A 40 0.96 -14.24 5.88
N HIS A 41 1.60 -13.48 5.02
CA HIS A 41 1.07 -13.24 3.68
C HIS A 41 2.15 -13.41 2.62
N ASN A 42 1.72 -13.80 1.43
CA ASN A 42 2.57 -13.73 0.26
C ASN A 42 2.35 -12.36 -0.38
N LEU A 43 3.35 -11.50 -0.30
CA LEU A 43 3.22 -10.10 -0.75
C LEU A 43 2.85 -9.99 -2.22
N ASP A 44 3.26 -10.92 -3.04
CA ASP A 44 2.99 -10.88 -4.47
C ASP A 44 1.56 -11.26 -4.83
N ASN A 45 0.77 -11.75 -3.86
CA ASN A 45 -0.64 -12.08 -4.09
C ASN A 45 -1.56 -10.86 -4.00
N PHE A 46 -1.03 -9.70 -3.68
CA PHE A 46 -1.83 -8.48 -3.55
C PHE A 46 -1.69 -7.59 -4.76
N ASP A 47 -2.73 -6.83 -5.03
CA ASP A 47 -2.72 -5.82 -6.10
C ASP A 47 -2.12 -4.51 -5.62
N LEU A 48 -2.11 -4.30 -4.30
CA LEU A 48 -1.55 -3.10 -3.70
C LEU A 48 -1.23 -3.39 -2.23
N ILE A 49 -0.12 -2.82 -1.76
CA ILE A 49 0.22 -2.79 -0.34
C ILE A 49 0.20 -1.34 0.10
N ILE A 50 -0.56 -1.04 1.17
CA ILE A 50 -0.56 0.28 1.78
C ILE A 50 0.15 0.15 3.11
N SER A 51 1.23 0.88 3.31
CA SER A 51 2.05 0.75 4.51
C SER A 51 2.37 2.09 5.14
N ASP A 52 2.29 2.14 6.46
CA ASP A 52 2.87 3.26 7.19
C ASP A 52 4.39 3.24 6.98
N LEU A 53 4.97 4.42 6.89
CA LEU A 53 6.42 4.55 6.76
C LEU A 53 7.12 4.09 8.04
N ARG A 54 6.61 4.51 9.20
CA ARG A 54 7.23 4.21 10.49
C ARG A 54 6.46 3.11 11.20
N LEU A 55 7.07 1.95 11.26
CA LEU A 55 6.53 0.76 11.88
C LEU A 55 7.52 0.25 12.94
N PRO A 56 7.04 -0.52 13.93
CA PRO A 56 7.96 -1.18 14.86
C PRO A 56 8.86 -2.14 14.09
N GLY A 57 10.14 -2.13 14.40
CA GLY A 57 11.11 -2.96 13.69
C GLY A 57 11.56 -2.32 12.39
N GLU A 58 11.22 -2.92 11.27
CA GLU A 58 11.65 -2.41 9.97
C GLU A 58 10.69 -1.33 9.45
N PRO A 59 11.21 -0.31 8.74
CA PRO A 59 10.34 0.71 8.15
C PRO A 59 9.51 0.13 7.01
N GLY A 60 8.36 0.77 6.74
CA GLY A 60 7.45 0.32 5.68
C GLY A 60 8.08 0.27 4.29
N THR A 61 9.12 1.06 4.05
CA THR A 61 9.82 1.05 2.77
C THR A 61 10.52 -0.28 2.47
N GLU A 62 10.76 -1.11 3.50
CA GLU A 62 11.30 -2.46 3.28
C GLU A 62 10.35 -3.32 2.45
N LEU A 63 9.05 -3.05 2.52
CA LEU A 63 8.08 -3.79 1.71
C LEU A 63 8.26 -3.55 0.22
N ILE A 64 8.77 -2.38 -0.16
CA ILE A 64 9.05 -2.07 -1.56
C ILE A 64 10.06 -3.06 -2.13
N ARG A 65 11.11 -3.31 -1.37
CA ARG A 65 12.15 -4.26 -1.78
C ARG A 65 11.65 -5.69 -1.77
N ARG A 66 10.84 -6.05 -0.78
CA ARG A 66 10.39 -7.43 -0.57
C ARG A 66 9.21 -7.81 -1.46
N ALA A 67 8.42 -6.83 -1.90
CA ALA A 67 7.26 -7.06 -2.75
C ALA A 67 7.60 -6.69 -4.19
N ALA A 68 8.41 -7.51 -4.84
CA ALA A 68 8.99 -7.18 -6.15
C ALA A 68 7.95 -6.86 -7.22
N ASN A 69 6.77 -7.47 -7.14
CA ASN A 69 5.75 -7.34 -8.18
C ASN A 69 4.49 -6.63 -7.73
N THR A 70 4.46 -6.10 -6.52
CA THR A 70 3.27 -5.44 -5.97
C THR A 70 3.61 -3.98 -5.65
N PRO A 71 2.82 -3.02 -6.14
CA PRO A 71 3.06 -1.61 -5.81
C PRO A 71 2.83 -1.36 -4.33
N VAL A 72 3.63 -0.46 -3.76
CA VAL A 72 3.55 -0.08 -2.35
C VAL A 72 3.24 1.40 -2.25
N LEU A 73 2.12 1.72 -1.61
CA LEU A 73 1.71 3.09 -1.28
C LEU A 73 2.15 3.37 0.15
N ILE A 74 2.96 4.40 0.33
CA ILE A 74 3.45 4.79 1.65
C ILE A 74 2.54 5.85 2.24
N MET A 75 2.16 5.69 3.52
CA MET A 75 1.44 6.71 4.26
C MET A 75 2.20 7.02 5.53
N THR A 76 2.14 8.27 6.00
CA THR A 76 2.86 8.66 7.21
C THR A 76 2.35 9.95 7.81
N SER A 77 2.42 10.04 9.16
CA SER A 77 2.17 11.28 9.89
C SER A 77 3.33 12.26 9.78
N TYR A 78 4.47 11.80 9.30
CA TYR A 78 5.69 12.60 9.20
C TYR A 78 5.91 13.06 7.76
N ALA A 79 4.84 13.56 7.15
CA ALA A 79 4.91 14.01 5.76
C ALA A 79 5.87 15.19 5.65
N SER A 80 6.89 15.02 4.83
CA SER A 80 7.80 16.08 4.46
C SER A 80 8.22 15.83 3.02
N LEU A 81 8.66 16.88 2.35
CA LEU A 81 9.13 16.72 0.98
C LEU A 81 10.27 15.71 0.91
N ARG A 82 11.18 15.73 1.87
CA ARG A 82 12.32 14.82 1.89
C ARG A 82 11.87 13.37 2.05
N SER A 83 10.95 13.08 2.97
CA SER A 83 10.44 11.72 3.18
C SER A 83 9.73 11.22 1.93
N ALA A 84 8.95 12.08 1.29
CA ALA A 84 8.24 11.71 0.07
C ALA A 84 9.23 11.38 -1.04
N VAL A 85 10.22 12.24 -1.25
CA VAL A 85 11.25 12.01 -2.28
C VAL A 85 12.01 10.72 -2.01
N ASP A 86 12.41 10.49 -0.76
CA ASP A 86 13.16 9.28 -0.40
C ASP A 86 12.33 8.03 -0.66
N SER A 87 11.05 8.03 -0.29
CA SER A 87 10.16 6.90 -0.52
C SER A 87 9.99 6.62 -2.01
N MET A 88 9.82 7.66 -2.80
CA MET A 88 9.66 7.52 -4.25
C MET A 88 10.93 7.00 -4.90
N LYS A 89 12.10 7.43 -4.42
CA LYS A 89 13.39 6.93 -4.91
C LYS A 89 13.57 5.45 -4.63
N LEU A 90 13.01 4.97 -3.53
CA LEU A 90 13.07 3.55 -3.18
C LEU A 90 12.07 2.72 -3.99
N GLY A 91 11.16 3.36 -4.69
CA GLY A 91 10.22 2.68 -5.57
C GLY A 91 8.78 2.66 -5.09
N ALA A 92 8.41 3.48 -4.10
CA ALA A 92 7.01 3.62 -3.71
C ALA A 92 6.21 4.12 -4.91
N VAL A 93 5.00 3.57 -5.08
CA VAL A 93 4.15 3.99 -6.19
C VAL A 93 3.54 5.36 -5.94
N ASP A 94 3.32 5.72 -4.68
CA ASP A 94 2.81 7.04 -4.29
C ASP A 94 3.01 7.23 -2.79
N TYR A 95 2.59 8.37 -2.27
CA TYR A 95 2.84 8.80 -0.91
C TYR A 95 1.66 9.63 -0.41
N ILE A 96 1.10 9.28 0.74
CA ILE A 96 -0.04 9.99 1.34
C ILE A 96 0.29 10.38 2.78
N ALA A 97 -0.03 11.63 3.14
CA ALA A 97 0.13 12.11 4.51
C ALA A 97 -1.06 11.67 5.37
N LYS A 98 -0.78 11.37 6.63
CA LYS A 98 -1.81 11.11 7.64
C LYS A 98 -1.98 12.36 8.50
N PRO A 99 -3.19 12.70 8.95
CA PRO A 99 -4.45 12.05 8.61
C PRO A 99 -4.81 12.27 7.14
N PHE A 100 -5.33 11.23 6.50
CA PHE A 100 -5.68 11.31 5.10
C PHE A 100 -7.17 11.61 4.93
N ASP A 101 -7.51 12.24 3.82
CA ASP A 101 -8.90 12.41 3.41
C ASP A 101 -9.37 11.09 2.80
N HIS A 102 -10.58 10.64 3.16
CA HIS A 102 -11.12 9.37 2.67
C HIS A 102 -11.22 9.34 1.16
N ASP A 103 -11.72 10.42 0.56
CA ASP A 103 -11.87 10.50 -0.89
C ASP A 103 -10.52 10.46 -1.60
N GLU A 104 -9.54 11.14 -1.05
CA GLU A 104 -8.18 11.14 -1.59
C GLU A 104 -7.57 9.74 -1.55
N MET A 105 -7.74 9.04 -0.43
CA MET A 105 -7.22 7.69 -0.28
C MET A 105 -7.86 6.75 -1.30
N VAL A 106 -9.19 6.76 -1.40
CA VAL A 106 -9.92 5.90 -2.32
C VAL A 106 -9.54 6.20 -3.77
N GLU A 107 -9.48 7.47 -4.12
CA GLU A 107 -9.12 7.89 -5.48
C GLU A 107 -7.70 7.42 -5.84
N THR A 108 -6.76 7.57 -4.91
CA THR A 108 -5.39 7.13 -5.11
C THR A 108 -5.31 5.63 -5.30
N VAL A 109 -6.01 4.87 -4.44
CA VAL A 109 -6.05 3.41 -4.53
C VAL A 109 -6.63 2.96 -5.86
N GLN A 110 -7.76 3.56 -6.25
CA GLN A 110 -8.41 3.20 -7.52
C GLN A 110 -7.49 3.46 -8.71
N ARG A 111 -6.81 4.59 -8.71
CA ARG A 111 -5.90 4.96 -9.78
C ARG A 111 -4.72 3.97 -9.88
N ILE A 112 -4.14 3.60 -8.76
CA ILE A 112 -3.01 2.69 -8.73
C ILE A 112 -3.42 1.30 -9.22
N ILE A 113 -4.53 0.78 -8.73
CA ILE A 113 -5.00 -0.56 -9.09
C ILE A 113 -5.41 -0.61 -10.57
N ALA A 114 -6.10 0.42 -11.06
CA ALA A 114 -6.49 0.48 -12.46
C ALA A 114 -5.27 0.54 -13.37
N SER A 115 -4.26 1.31 -12.97
CA SER A 115 -3.02 1.44 -13.74
C SER A 115 -2.26 0.10 -13.79
N GLY A 116 -2.19 -0.60 -12.67
CA GLY A 116 -1.55 -1.91 -12.60
C GLY A 116 -2.27 -2.95 -13.45
N SER A 117 -3.60 -2.98 -13.37
CA SER A 117 -4.39 -3.88 -14.19
C SER A 117 -4.23 -3.58 -15.67
N SER A 118 -4.25 -2.31 -16.03
CA SER A 118 -4.04 -1.89 -17.42
C SER A 118 -2.66 -2.29 -17.93
N ALA A 119 -1.64 -2.11 -17.11
CA ALA A 119 -0.28 -2.48 -17.50
C ALA A 119 -0.16 -3.98 -17.74
N ARG A 120 -0.78 -4.79 -16.90
CA ARG A 120 -0.77 -6.24 -17.06
C ARG A 120 -1.52 -6.66 -18.31
N ALA A 121 -2.69 -6.07 -18.56
CA ALA A 121 -3.48 -6.35 -19.75
C ALA A 121 -2.71 -5.96 -21.02
N THR A 122 -2.06 -4.80 -21.00
CA THR A 122 -1.25 -4.34 -22.12
C THR A 122 -0.10 -5.29 -22.39
N ALA A 123 0.57 -5.75 -21.36
CA ALA A 123 1.66 -6.70 -21.51
C ALA A 123 1.19 -8.00 -22.15
N GLN A 124 0.00 -8.46 -21.81
CA GLN A 124 -0.59 -9.65 -22.41
C GLN A 124 -0.95 -9.44 -23.87
N ASN A 125 -1.38 -8.24 -24.22
CA ASN A 125 -1.84 -7.95 -25.57
C ASN A 125 -0.70 -7.69 -26.56
N ILE A 126 0.47 -7.40 -26.07
CA ILE A 126 1.62 -7.13 -26.94
C ILE A 126 2.10 -8.38 -27.68
N ARG A 127 1.83 -9.52 -27.14
CA ARG A 127 2.24 -10.78 -27.79
C ARG A 127 1.45 -11.08 -29.08
#